data_0af6a8fa9b2cc4720c8da1e12a077fa2
#
_entry.id   0af6a8fa9b2cc4720c8da1e12a077fa2
#
_cell.length_a   1.000
_cell.length_b   1.000
_cell.length_c   1.000
_cell.angle_alpha   90.00
_cell.angle_beta   90.00
_cell.angle_gamma   90.00
#
_symmetry.space_group_name_H-M   'P 1'
#
loop_
_entity.id
_entity.type
_entity.pdbx_description
1 polymer ?
#
loop_
_entity_poly.entity_id
_entity_poly.type
_entity_poly.pdbx_seq_one_letter_code
_entity_poly.pdbx_strand_id
1 'polypeptide(L)'
;MQKIVRFDDQLLDEQERGFTLIEVMVVVAIIGILVAIAVPQYQDYIARSRVVEGMNLASSAKLAVTEAFASRGTVSMDEATQGSFSFNPTRSVKEIEITRSGAIAIDYQVSVAPEGKNTLHLVPTNDPDANIPKPIDLSKPEGSTWAGGWTCRSADTNLLPQLLPSECRVSK
;
A
#
# COMPACT_ATOMS: atom_id res chain seq x y z
N MET A 1 44.28 75.56 -16.50
CA MET A 1 42.92 75.23 -16.92
C MET A 1 42.68 73.75 -16.76
N GLN A 2 42.10 73.32 -15.62
CA GLN A 2 41.75 71.92 -15.38
C GLN A 2 40.26 71.72 -15.61
N LYS A 3 39.89 70.93 -16.57
CA LYS A 3 38.55 70.59 -16.98
C LYS A 3 38.07 69.44 -16.05
N ILE A 4 37.25 69.77 -15.09
CA ILE A 4 36.60 68.78 -14.24
C ILE A 4 35.54 68.08 -15.09
N VAL A 5 35.74 66.79 -15.37
CA VAL A 5 34.75 65.88 -15.97
C VAL A 5 33.80 65.51 -14.83
N ARG A 6 32.58 66.03 -14.87
CA ARG A 6 31.47 65.54 -14.07
C ARG A 6 31.09 64.17 -14.64
N PHE A 7 31.32 63.12 -13.86
CA PHE A 7 30.65 61.84 -14.10
C PHE A 7 29.17 62.07 -13.72
N ASP A 8 28.33 62.03 -14.74
CA ASP A 8 26.89 62.00 -14.62
C ASP A 8 26.53 60.71 -13.89
N ASP A 9 26.01 60.90 -12.69
CA ASP A 9 25.47 59.89 -11.81
C ASP A 9 24.07 59.47 -12.32
N GLN A 10 24.05 58.81 -13.52
CA GLN A 10 22.90 58.06 -13.96
C GLN A 10 22.97 56.66 -13.27
N LEU A 11 22.87 56.69 -11.95
CA LEU A 11 22.53 55.49 -11.22
C LEU A 11 21.11 55.10 -11.60
N LEU A 12 21.05 54.02 -12.29
CA LEU A 12 19.88 53.24 -12.67
C LEU A 12 18.90 53.21 -11.51
N ASP A 13 17.81 53.93 -11.63
CA ASP A 13 16.61 53.74 -10.80
C ASP A 13 15.99 52.40 -11.22
N GLU A 14 16.59 51.29 -10.78
CA GLU A 14 15.95 49.98 -10.81
C GLU A 14 14.74 50.08 -9.86
N GLN A 15 13.59 50.40 -10.43
CA GLN A 15 12.32 50.32 -9.78
C GLN A 15 12.16 48.93 -9.21
N GLU A 16 12.53 48.75 -7.94
CA GLU A 16 12.21 47.57 -7.19
C GLU A 16 10.67 47.45 -7.10
N ARG A 17 10.09 46.68 -7.98
CA ARG A 17 8.67 46.36 -7.97
C ARG A 17 8.42 45.38 -6.81
N GLY A 18 8.02 45.91 -5.66
CA GLY A 18 7.55 45.13 -4.56
C GLY A 18 6.22 44.44 -4.89
N PHE A 19 6.03 43.22 -4.37
CA PHE A 19 4.74 42.52 -4.44
C PHE A 19 3.65 43.28 -3.69
N THR A 20 2.46 43.37 -4.27
CA THR A 20 1.30 43.93 -3.59
C THR A 20 0.75 42.90 -2.57
N LEU A 21 0.15 43.38 -1.49
CA LEU A 21 -0.46 42.50 -0.48
C LEU A 21 -1.56 41.63 -1.08
N ILE A 22 -2.36 42.19 -1.98
CA ILE A 22 -3.45 41.45 -2.64
C ILE A 22 -2.92 40.32 -3.55
N GLU A 23 -1.79 40.51 -4.20
CA GLU A 23 -1.15 39.51 -5.05
C GLU A 23 -0.75 38.27 -4.25
N VAL A 24 -0.16 38.48 -3.06
CA VAL A 24 0.18 37.38 -2.14
C VAL A 24 -1.09 36.74 -1.56
N MET A 25 -2.11 37.53 -1.21
CA MET A 25 -3.37 36.99 -0.66
C MET A 25 -4.09 36.09 -1.67
N VAL A 26 -4.14 36.46 -2.94
CA VAL A 26 -4.76 35.61 -3.99
C VAL A 26 -3.98 34.31 -4.17
N VAL A 27 -2.66 34.36 -4.17
CA VAL A 27 -1.81 33.17 -4.32
C VAL A 27 -2.03 32.19 -3.16
N VAL A 28 -2.01 32.65 -1.92
CA VAL A 28 -2.22 31.76 -0.77
C VAL A 28 -3.65 31.21 -0.72
N ALA A 29 -4.65 31.98 -1.18
CA ALA A 29 -6.02 31.49 -1.29
C ALA A 29 -6.13 30.33 -2.31
N ILE A 30 -5.51 30.46 -3.48
CA ILE A 30 -5.49 29.40 -4.50
C ILE A 30 -4.74 28.16 -3.99
N ILE A 31 -3.57 28.34 -3.38
CA ILE A 31 -2.80 27.24 -2.77
C ILE A 31 -3.65 26.53 -1.70
N GLY A 32 -4.36 27.29 -0.85
CA GLY A 32 -5.23 26.73 0.18
C GLY A 32 -6.29 25.79 -0.39
N ILE A 33 -6.93 26.18 -1.49
CA ILE A 33 -7.96 25.35 -2.17
C ILE A 33 -7.30 24.07 -2.76
N LEU A 34 -6.17 24.21 -3.42
CA LEU A 34 -5.46 23.06 -4.01
C LEU A 34 -5.00 22.05 -2.94
N VAL A 35 -4.43 22.53 -1.85
CA VAL A 35 -3.97 21.70 -0.73
C VAL A 35 -5.14 20.98 -0.05
N ALA A 36 -6.28 21.61 0.10
CA ALA A 36 -7.46 20.99 0.72
C ALA A 36 -7.93 19.71 -0.04
N ILE A 37 -7.73 19.66 -1.35
CA ILE A 37 -8.06 18.50 -2.19
C ILE A 37 -6.88 17.52 -2.28
N ALA A 38 -5.65 18.03 -2.37
CA ALA A 38 -4.47 17.21 -2.62
C ALA A 38 -4.06 16.37 -1.41
N VAL A 39 -4.15 16.92 -0.19
CA VAL A 39 -3.67 16.23 1.03
C VAL A 39 -4.40 14.91 1.29
N PRO A 40 -5.73 14.80 1.29
CA PRO A 40 -6.40 13.53 1.51
C PRO A 40 -6.06 12.48 0.44
N GLN A 41 -5.95 12.88 -0.84
CA GLN A 41 -5.55 11.97 -1.91
C GLN A 41 -4.12 11.44 -1.74
N TYR A 42 -3.22 12.29 -1.27
CA TYR A 42 -1.85 11.91 -0.98
C TYR A 42 -1.77 10.91 0.19
N GLN A 43 -2.57 11.12 1.24
CA GLN A 43 -2.65 10.19 2.38
C GLN A 43 -3.12 8.81 1.96
N ASP A 44 -4.17 8.73 1.13
CA ASP A 44 -4.67 7.47 0.59
C ASP A 44 -3.63 6.76 -0.29
N TYR A 45 -2.89 7.53 -1.09
CA TYR A 45 -1.80 6.99 -1.91
C TYR A 45 -0.70 6.36 -1.06
N ILE A 46 -0.25 7.06 -0.01
CA ILE A 46 0.77 6.54 0.91
C ILE A 46 0.26 5.31 1.66
N ALA A 47 -0.97 5.32 2.15
CA ALA A 47 -1.54 4.15 2.84
C ALA A 47 -1.62 2.94 1.90
N ARG A 48 -2.04 3.12 0.63
CA ARG A 48 -2.04 2.05 -0.37
C ARG A 48 -0.64 1.52 -0.68
N SER A 49 0.37 2.38 -0.75
CA SER A 49 1.77 1.96 -0.91
C SER A 49 2.22 1.05 0.24
N ARG A 50 1.81 1.34 1.47
CA ARG A 50 2.11 0.49 2.64
C ARG A 50 1.35 -0.84 2.60
N VAL A 51 0.16 -0.88 1.99
CA VAL A 51 -0.55 -2.14 1.76
C VAL A 51 0.22 -3.03 0.78
N VAL A 52 0.73 -2.46 -0.31
CA VAL A 52 1.59 -3.20 -1.26
C VAL A 52 2.89 -3.68 -0.60
N GLU A 53 3.49 -2.88 0.29
CA GLU A 53 4.64 -3.31 1.09
C GLU A 53 4.33 -4.58 1.90
N GLY A 54 3.18 -4.63 2.58
CA GLY A 54 2.75 -5.82 3.32
C GLY A 54 2.56 -7.05 2.44
N MET A 55 2.00 -6.88 1.25
CA MET A 55 1.87 -7.97 0.27
C MET A 55 3.23 -8.50 -0.19
N ASN A 56 4.22 -7.62 -0.35
CA ASN A 56 5.59 -8.02 -0.70
C ASN A 56 6.26 -8.78 0.45
N LEU A 57 6.06 -8.34 1.69
CA LEU A 57 6.57 -9.04 2.88
C LEU A 57 5.92 -10.44 3.05
N ALA A 58 4.67 -10.60 2.64
CA ALA A 58 3.97 -11.89 2.64
C ALA A 58 4.48 -12.88 1.58
N SER A 59 5.41 -12.49 0.70
CA SER A 59 5.96 -13.38 -0.32
C SER A 59 6.73 -14.56 0.29
N SER A 60 7.40 -14.36 1.43
CA SER A 60 8.07 -15.43 2.18
C SER A 60 7.07 -16.41 2.78
N ALA A 61 5.92 -15.93 3.26
CA ALA A 61 4.82 -16.80 3.73
C ALA A 61 4.22 -17.61 2.59
N LYS A 62 4.01 -17.00 1.40
CA LYS A 62 3.56 -17.75 0.20
C LYS A 62 4.54 -18.86 -0.17
N LEU A 63 5.84 -18.57 -0.14
CA LEU A 63 6.87 -19.57 -0.43
C LEU A 63 6.81 -20.72 0.58
N ALA A 64 6.74 -20.41 1.87
CA ALA A 64 6.66 -21.43 2.92
C ALA A 64 5.42 -22.34 2.78
N VAL A 65 4.24 -21.78 2.45
CA VAL A 65 3.03 -22.56 2.16
C VAL A 65 3.22 -23.42 0.92
N THR A 66 3.80 -22.87 -0.16
CA THR A 66 4.00 -23.61 -1.41
C THR A 66 4.97 -24.78 -1.22
N GLU A 67 6.06 -24.58 -0.49
CA GLU A 67 7.02 -25.65 -0.16
C GLU A 67 6.44 -26.71 0.76
N ALA A 68 5.67 -26.29 1.79
CA ALA A 68 4.99 -27.21 2.68
C ALA A 68 3.96 -28.06 1.91
N PHE A 69 3.18 -27.46 1.04
CA PHE A 69 2.22 -28.16 0.20
C PHE A 69 2.91 -29.13 -0.79
N ALA A 70 3.98 -28.70 -1.43
CA ALA A 70 4.73 -29.54 -2.37
C ALA A 70 5.37 -30.77 -1.69
N SER A 71 5.77 -30.65 -0.43
CA SER A 71 6.43 -31.72 0.33
C SER A 71 5.49 -32.63 1.09
N ARG A 72 4.36 -32.12 1.57
CA ARG A 72 3.44 -32.83 2.48
C ARG A 72 2.03 -33.02 1.92
N GLY A 73 1.69 -32.34 0.82
CA GLY A 73 0.35 -32.36 0.25
C GLY A 73 -0.67 -31.59 1.09
N THR A 74 -1.90 -32.10 1.13
CA THR A 74 -3.00 -31.49 1.90
C THR A 74 -2.86 -31.77 3.40
N VAL A 75 -2.38 -30.77 4.12
CA VAL A 75 -2.18 -30.78 5.59
C VAL A 75 -2.53 -29.43 6.18
N SER A 76 -2.60 -29.37 7.50
CA SER A 76 -2.76 -28.10 8.24
C SER A 76 -1.54 -27.20 7.97
N MET A 77 -1.73 -26.09 7.24
CA MET A 77 -0.60 -25.27 6.76
C MET A 77 0.03 -24.45 7.89
N ASP A 78 -0.72 -24.03 8.90
CA ASP A 78 -0.21 -23.39 10.10
C ASP A 78 0.83 -24.27 10.83
N GLU A 79 0.55 -25.58 10.97
CA GLU A 79 1.47 -26.54 11.56
C GLU A 79 2.62 -26.92 10.59
N ALA A 80 2.30 -27.07 9.29
CA ALA A 80 3.28 -27.50 8.27
C ALA A 80 4.37 -26.44 8.02
N THR A 81 4.07 -25.18 8.23
CA THR A 81 5.00 -24.04 8.04
C THR A 81 5.71 -23.61 9.32
N GLN A 82 5.41 -24.25 10.47
CA GLN A 82 6.11 -23.96 11.72
C GLN A 82 7.63 -24.11 11.56
N GLY A 83 8.37 -23.07 11.95
CA GLY A 83 9.83 -23.01 11.81
C GLY A 83 10.35 -22.65 10.42
N SER A 84 9.50 -22.69 9.37
CA SER A 84 9.88 -22.26 8.02
C SER A 84 9.54 -20.79 7.77
N PHE A 85 8.58 -20.24 8.49
CA PHE A 85 8.16 -18.85 8.40
C PHE A 85 8.13 -18.21 9.79
N SER A 86 8.68 -17.00 9.85
CA SER A 86 8.55 -16.12 11.02
C SER A 86 8.51 -14.68 10.53
N PHE A 87 7.70 -13.85 11.17
CA PHE A 87 7.54 -12.45 10.83
C PHE A 87 7.89 -11.57 12.03
N ASN A 88 8.62 -10.47 11.77
CA ASN A 88 8.86 -9.43 12.75
C ASN A 88 8.06 -8.17 12.36
N PRO A 89 7.30 -7.58 13.29
CA PRO A 89 6.49 -6.39 13.00
C PRO A 89 7.29 -5.24 12.40
N THR A 90 6.68 -4.53 11.45
CA THR A 90 7.24 -3.33 10.81
C THR A 90 6.42 -2.09 11.15
N ARG A 91 6.78 -0.93 10.57
CA ARG A 91 5.98 0.30 10.71
C ARG A 91 4.63 0.20 10.01
N SER A 92 4.51 -0.63 8.99
CA SER A 92 3.31 -0.78 8.16
C SER A 92 2.51 -2.03 8.51
N VAL A 93 3.19 -3.11 8.86
CA VAL A 93 2.59 -4.42 9.11
C VAL A 93 2.78 -4.82 10.57
N LYS A 94 1.68 -5.15 11.22
CA LYS A 94 1.65 -5.62 12.60
C LYS A 94 2.00 -7.09 12.69
N GLU A 95 1.39 -7.90 11.83
CA GLU A 95 1.52 -9.36 11.84
C GLU A 95 1.26 -9.95 10.46
N ILE A 96 1.92 -11.07 10.17
CA ILE A 96 1.59 -11.93 9.03
C ILE A 96 1.45 -13.35 9.59
N GLU A 97 0.28 -13.93 9.42
CA GLU A 97 -0.08 -15.25 9.91
C GLU A 97 -0.47 -16.18 8.76
N ILE A 98 -0.02 -17.43 8.82
CA ILE A 98 -0.47 -18.50 7.91
C ILE A 98 -1.57 -19.27 8.61
N THR A 99 -2.76 -19.29 8.04
CA THR A 99 -3.90 -20.00 8.59
C THR A 99 -3.84 -21.49 8.23
N ARG A 100 -4.65 -22.29 8.93
CA ARG A 100 -4.79 -23.73 8.69
C ARG A 100 -5.09 -24.06 7.22
N SER A 101 -5.94 -23.29 6.57
CA SER A 101 -6.31 -23.46 5.17
C SER A 101 -5.22 -23.09 4.17
N GLY A 102 -4.11 -22.52 4.63
CA GLY A 102 -3.04 -21.96 3.80
C GLY A 102 -3.28 -20.51 3.38
N ALA A 103 -4.37 -19.88 3.78
CA ALA A 103 -4.53 -18.45 3.57
C ALA A 103 -3.54 -17.67 4.44
N ILE A 104 -3.08 -16.53 3.95
CA ILE A 104 -2.14 -15.64 4.65
C ILE A 104 -2.89 -14.38 5.04
N ALA A 105 -3.02 -14.17 6.35
CA ALA A 105 -3.58 -12.95 6.91
C ALA A 105 -2.46 -11.92 7.13
N ILE A 106 -2.64 -10.72 6.63
CA ILE A 106 -1.71 -9.59 6.78
C ILE A 106 -2.44 -8.52 7.59
N ASP A 107 -2.04 -8.34 8.83
CA ASP A 107 -2.58 -7.30 9.69
C ASP A 107 -1.72 -6.06 9.63
N TYR A 108 -2.33 -4.95 9.21
CA TYR A 108 -1.66 -3.67 9.11
C TYR A 108 -1.72 -2.88 10.41
N GLN A 109 -0.74 -2.02 10.62
CA GLN A 109 -0.71 -1.10 11.75
C GLN A 109 -1.84 -0.07 11.65
N VAL A 110 -2.27 0.46 12.80
CA VAL A 110 -3.30 1.53 12.88
C VAL A 110 -2.91 2.81 12.12
N SER A 111 -1.62 2.99 11.85
CA SER A 111 -1.10 4.08 11.00
C SER A 111 -1.41 3.89 9.51
N VAL A 112 -1.84 2.70 9.08
CA VAL A 112 -2.19 2.36 7.70
C VAL A 112 -3.70 2.26 7.55
N ALA A 113 -4.36 1.54 8.45
CA ALA A 113 -5.81 1.33 8.43
C ALA A 113 -6.36 1.24 9.87
N PRO A 114 -7.60 1.69 10.12
CA PRO A 114 -8.18 1.64 11.44
C PRO A 114 -8.37 0.20 11.92
N GLU A 115 -8.28 -0.01 13.22
CA GLU A 115 -8.48 -1.33 13.85
C GLU A 115 -9.84 -1.94 13.46
N GLY A 116 -9.85 -3.26 13.22
CA GLY A 116 -11.01 -3.98 12.73
C GLY A 116 -11.32 -3.81 11.22
N LYS A 117 -10.53 -2.97 10.51
CA LYS A 117 -10.57 -2.80 9.05
C LYS A 117 -9.16 -2.73 8.48
N ASN A 118 -8.28 -3.57 8.98
CA ASN A 118 -6.84 -3.51 8.73
C ASN A 118 -6.24 -4.86 8.30
N THR A 119 -7.05 -5.86 7.95
CA THR A 119 -6.58 -7.17 7.54
C THR A 119 -6.82 -7.41 6.04
N LEU A 120 -5.78 -7.84 5.35
CA LEU A 120 -5.82 -8.33 3.97
C LEU A 120 -5.54 -9.82 3.95
N HIS A 121 -6.38 -10.60 3.29
CA HIS A 121 -6.16 -12.02 3.10
C HIS A 121 -5.65 -12.33 1.71
N LEU A 122 -4.56 -13.10 1.62
CA LEU A 122 -4.09 -13.75 0.41
C LEU A 122 -4.53 -15.21 0.48
N VAL A 123 -5.36 -15.65 -0.45
CA VAL A 123 -5.93 -16.99 -0.43
C VAL A 123 -5.46 -17.84 -1.60
N PRO A 124 -5.19 -19.14 -1.38
CA PRO A 124 -4.91 -20.07 -2.47
C PRO A 124 -6.12 -20.19 -3.41
N THR A 125 -5.90 -20.24 -4.71
CA THR A 125 -6.94 -20.41 -5.72
C THR A 125 -6.37 -21.03 -7.00
N ASN A 126 -7.21 -21.67 -7.82
CA ASN A 126 -6.84 -22.11 -9.16
C ASN A 126 -7.25 -21.11 -10.24
N ASP A 127 -8.01 -20.08 -9.89
CA ASP A 127 -8.47 -19.05 -10.81
C ASP A 127 -8.21 -17.65 -10.24
N PRO A 128 -6.94 -17.19 -10.22
CA PRO A 128 -6.56 -15.91 -9.63
C PRO A 128 -7.13 -14.70 -10.40
N ASP A 129 -7.48 -14.88 -11.68
CA ASP A 129 -7.96 -13.81 -12.55
C ASP A 129 -9.48 -13.65 -12.50
N ALA A 130 -10.21 -14.59 -11.91
CA ALA A 130 -11.64 -14.47 -11.72
C ALA A 130 -12.00 -13.21 -10.93
N ASN A 131 -13.13 -12.59 -11.25
CA ASN A 131 -13.60 -11.42 -10.50
C ASN A 131 -13.88 -11.76 -9.03
N ILE A 132 -14.43 -12.94 -8.77
CA ILE A 132 -14.62 -13.52 -7.44
C ILE A 132 -13.96 -14.91 -7.45
N PRO A 133 -12.64 -14.97 -7.16
CA PRO A 133 -11.92 -16.24 -7.14
C PRO A 133 -12.46 -17.15 -6.02
N LYS A 134 -12.54 -18.44 -6.30
CA LYS A 134 -12.94 -19.43 -5.29
C LYS A 134 -11.72 -19.78 -4.43
N PRO A 135 -11.75 -19.54 -3.12
CA PRO A 135 -10.68 -19.96 -2.22
C PRO A 135 -10.57 -21.48 -2.17
N ILE A 136 -9.35 -21.98 -2.06
CA ILE A 136 -9.05 -23.40 -1.87
C ILE A 136 -8.50 -23.59 -0.45
N ASP A 137 -9.06 -24.58 0.26
CA ASP A 137 -8.59 -24.99 1.58
C ASP A 137 -7.54 -26.11 1.43
N LEU A 138 -6.27 -25.76 1.63
CA LEU A 138 -5.14 -26.68 1.49
C LEU A 138 -5.08 -27.73 2.61
N SER A 139 -5.85 -27.58 3.69
CA SER A 139 -5.92 -28.58 4.74
C SER A 139 -6.87 -29.75 4.43
N LYS A 140 -7.64 -29.64 3.34
CA LYS A 140 -8.65 -30.62 2.95
C LYS A 140 -8.29 -31.35 1.64
N PRO A 141 -8.84 -32.54 1.40
CA PRO A 141 -8.58 -33.29 0.16
C PRO A 141 -8.86 -32.53 -1.13
N GLU A 142 -9.82 -31.61 -1.14
CA GLU A 142 -10.14 -30.76 -2.27
C GLU A 142 -8.97 -29.82 -2.64
N GLY A 143 -8.11 -29.51 -1.68
CA GLY A 143 -6.91 -28.72 -1.88
C GLY A 143 -5.85 -29.40 -2.73
N SER A 144 -5.90 -30.74 -2.89
CA SER A 144 -4.91 -31.51 -3.67
C SER A 144 -4.77 -31.07 -5.12
N THR A 145 -5.78 -30.36 -5.66
CA THR A 145 -5.78 -29.84 -7.04
C THR A 145 -5.20 -28.44 -7.17
N TRP A 146 -4.70 -27.85 -6.08
CA TRP A 146 -4.15 -26.49 -6.14
C TRP A 146 -2.92 -26.39 -7.04
N ALA A 147 -2.98 -25.44 -7.97
CA ALA A 147 -1.94 -25.21 -8.99
C ALA A 147 -0.92 -24.12 -8.61
N GLY A 148 -0.93 -23.64 -7.38
CA GLY A 148 0.01 -22.61 -6.90
C GLY A 148 -0.49 -21.17 -7.08
N GLY A 149 -1.75 -20.96 -7.52
CA GLY A 149 -2.33 -19.64 -7.71
C GLY A 149 -2.70 -18.95 -6.39
N TRP A 150 -2.61 -17.61 -6.36
CA TRP A 150 -2.95 -16.78 -5.21
C TRP A 150 -3.82 -15.61 -5.62
N THR A 151 -4.73 -15.21 -4.75
CA THR A 151 -5.52 -14.01 -4.93
C THR A 151 -5.66 -13.23 -3.62
N CYS A 152 -5.79 -11.91 -3.72
CA CYS A 152 -6.16 -11.03 -2.61
C CYS A 152 -7.64 -10.61 -2.65
N ARG A 153 -8.40 -11.09 -3.65
CA ARG A 153 -9.85 -10.85 -3.76
C ARG A 153 -10.60 -11.88 -2.92
N SER A 154 -10.53 -11.73 -1.60
CA SER A 154 -11.18 -12.64 -0.64
C SER A 154 -12.29 -11.92 0.10
N ALA A 155 -13.37 -12.65 0.41
CA ALA A 155 -14.46 -12.17 1.25
C ALA A 155 -14.01 -11.93 2.70
N ASP A 156 -12.95 -12.62 3.13
CA ASP A 156 -12.38 -12.47 4.48
C ASP A 156 -11.55 -11.19 4.65
N THR A 157 -11.16 -10.55 3.54
CA THR A 157 -10.48 -9.25 3.57
C THR A 157 -11.40 -8.17 4.10
N ASN A 158 -11.03 -7.54 5.21
CA ASN A 158 -11.80 -6.44 5.80
C ASN A 158 -11.17 -5.06 5.58
N LEU A 159 -10.03 -5.00 4.90
CA LEU A 159 -9.34 -3.74 4.59
C LEU A 159 -10.23 -2.81 3.78
N LEU A 160 -10.16 -1.51 4.06
CA LEU A 160 -10.96 -0.50 3.37
C LEU A 160 -10.73 -0.53 1.85
N PRO A 161 -11.78 -0.53 1.00
CA PRO A 161 -11.65 -0.65 -0.45
C PRO A 161 -10.76 0.40 -1.12
N GLN A 162 -10.70 1.63 -0.57
CA GLN A 162 -9.83 2.69 -1.09
C GLN A 162 -8.34 2.40 -0.86
N LEU A 163 -8.01 1.57 0.13
CA LEU A 163 -6.63 1.19 0.43
C LEU A 163 -6.18 -0.04 -0.36
N LEU A 164 -7.11 -0.82 -0.90
CA LEU A 164 -6.78 -1.99 -1.70
C LEU A 164 -6.11 -1.60 -3.02
N PRO A 165 -5.02 -2.28 -3.41
CA PRO A 165 -4.49 -2.23 -4.77
C PRO A 165 -5.56 -2.62 -5.81
N SER A 166 -5.37 -2.19 -7.06
CA SER A 166 -6.35 -2.43 -8.13
C SER A 166 -6.65 -3.91 -8.35
N GLU A 167 -5.63 -4.76 -8.25
CA GLU A 167 -5.71 -6.21 -8.41
C GLU A 167 -6.50 -6.92 -7.31
N CYS A 168 -6.60 -6.30 -6.13
CA CYS A 168 -7.33 -6.87 -4.98
C CYS A 168 -8.79 -6.38 -4.88
N ARG A 169 -9.21 -5.48 -5.77
CA ARG A 169 -10.59 -5.00 -5.79
C ARG A 169 -11.49 -5.93 -6.58
N VAL A 170 -12.64 -6.26 -6.01
CA VAL A 170 -13.71 -6.92 -6.73
C VAL A 170 -14.40 -5.87 -7.60
N SER A 171 -14.45 -6.09 -8.92
CA SER A 171 -15.26 -5.25 -9.81
C SER A 171 -16.74 -5.54 -9.57
N LYS A 172 -17.51 -4.48 -9.35
CA LYS A 172 -18.97 -4.59 -9.22
C LYS A 172 -19.60 -4.80 -10.57
#